data_a75a573c4080a5430a6226efcfca8f0b
#
_entry.id   a75a573c4080a5430a6226efcfca8f0b
#
_cell.length_a   1.000
_cell.length_b   1.000
_cell.length_c   1.000
_cell.angle_alpha   90.00
_cell.angle_beta   90.00
_cell.angle_gamma   90.00
#
_symmetry.space_group_name_H-M   'P 1'
#
loop_
_entity.id
_entity.type
_entity.pdbx_description
1 polymer ?
#
loop_
_entity_poly.entity_id
_entity_poly.type
_entity_poly.pdbx_seq_one_letter_code
_entity_poly.pdbx_strand_id
1 'polypeptide(L)'
;MRIIDQATLIRYLSVLDNGEIDFFLGSGASAQAGIPTGGTMIWDFKRELYCSENGTSKDLFRDLNANTTRKILQDYFDAQDGHPSLWAPDEYAHYFELCHPTAIARERYIQSKVNNIAPSIGHLCLGELFIKKRVVNIWTTNFDELVEAGIKTLSPHHSFNVYSSANKSIAPRNTLSSVIKLHGDYRYDHIKNTPEELQNLEDSMQKSFSESLINKGLVV
;
A
#
# COMPACT_ATOMS: atom_id res chain seq x y z
N MET A 1 16.68 11.76 -1.72
CA MET A 1 16.60 10.28 -1.63
C MET A 1 17.81 9.70 -2.35
N ARG A 2 18.54 8.76 -1.75
CA ARG A 2 19.70 8.11 -2.37
C ARG A 2 19.28 6.69 -2.80
N ILE A 3 19.46 6.36 -4.06
CA ILE A 3 19.27 4.99 -4.55
C ILE A 3 20.57 4.23 -4.25
N ILE A 4 20.45 3.09 -3.58
CA ILE A 4 21.57 2.20 -3.28
C ILE A 4 21.30 0.79 -3.84
N ASP A 5 22.36 0.09 -4.20
CA ASP A 5 22.23 -1.30 -4.63
C ASP A 5 22.03 -2.26 -3.45
N GLN A 6 21.61 -3.49 -3.76
CA GLN A 6 21.32 -4.51 -2.77
C GLN A 6 22.54 -4.83 -1.88
N ALA A 7 23.74 -4.89 -2.44
CA ALA A 7 24.95 -5.20 -1.68
C ALA A 7 25.28 -4.09 -0.67
N THR A 8 25.06 -2.86 -1.04
CA THR A 8 25.20 -1.69 -0.15
C THR A 8 24.15 -1.72 0.95
N LEU A 9 22.89 -2.04 0.63
CA LEU A 9 21.83 -2.19 1.64
C LEU A 9 22.18 -3.29 2.65
N ILE A 10 22.62 -4.46 2.18
CA ILE A 10 23.03 -5.57 3.06
C ILE A 10 24.15 -5.13 4.00
N ARG A 11 25.15 -4.40 3.49
CA ARG A 11 26.24 -3.87 4.35
C ARG A 11 25.70 -2.90 5.40
N TYR A 12 24.81 -1.99 5.05
CA TYR A 12 24.19 -1.09 6.02
C TYR A 12 23.41 -1.87 7.08
N LEU A 13 22.55 -2.80 6.69
CA LEU A 13 21.80 -3.64 7.62
C LEU A 13 22.69 -4.49 8.55
N SER A 14 23.94 -4.81 8.14
CA SER A 14 24.87 -5.62 8.95
C SER A 14 25.66 -4.81 9.99
N VAL A 15 25.86 -3.51 9.76
CA VAL A 15 26.69 -2.65 10.62
C VAL A 15 25.89 -1.70 11.50
N LEU A 16 24.64 -1.41 11.17
CA LEU A 16 23.77 -0.55 11.97
C LEU A 16 23.29 -1.27 13.24
N ASP A 17 23.15 -0.50 14.29
CA ASP A 17 22.61 -1.00 15.54
C ASP A 17 21.10 -1.31 15.43
N ASN A 18 20.59 -2.01 16.45
CA ASN A 18 19.18 -2.37 16.50
C ASN A 18 18.31 -1.10 16.54
N GLY A 19 17.33 -1.02 15.65
CA GLY A 19 16.34 0.05 15.63
C GLY A 19 16.75 1.34 14.95
N GLU A 20 17.89 1.37 14.25
CA GLU A 20 18.34 2.55 13.50
C GLU A 20 17.71 2.65 12.11
N ILE A 21 16.97 1.62 11.66
CA ILE A 21 16.31 1.57 10.36
C ILE A 21 14.82 1.34 10.55
N ASP A 22 14.04 2.12 9.85
CA ASP A 22 12.62 1.89 9.59
C ASP A 22 12.41 1.55 8.12
N PHE A 23 11.34 0.82 7.80
CA PHE A 23 10.93 0.53 6.43
C PHE A 23 9.68 1.31 6.06
N PHE A 24 9.60 1.73 4.80
CA PHE A 24 8.40 2.29 4.20
C PHE A 24 7.98 1.44 3.01
N LEU A 25 6.77 0.89 3.06
CA LEU A 25 6.25 -0.02 2.06
C LEU A 25 5.08 0.58 1.30
N GLY A 26 5.15 0.50 -0.01
CA GLY A 26 4.04 0.76 -0.92
C GLY A 26 3.47 -0.55 -1.50
N SER A 27 2.49 -0.42 -2.39
CA SER A 27 1.77 -1.56 -3.01
C SER A 27 2.68 -2.55 -3.75
N GLY A 28 3.86 -2.12 -4.19
CA GLY A 28 4.87 -2.99 -4.79
C GLY A 28 5.36 -4.10 -3.88
N ALA A 29 5.39 -3.89 -2.56
CA ALA A 29 5.80 -4.90 -1.58
C ALA A 29 4.86 -6.11 -1.57
N SER A 30 3.57 -5.89 -1.84
CA SER A 30 2.55 -6.94 -1.85
C SER A 30 2.32 -7.59 -3.23
N ALA A 31 2.93 -7.05 -4.27
CA ALA A 31 2.73 -7.54 -5.65
C ALA A 31 3.16 -9.00 -5.82
N GLN A 32 4.27 -9.43 -5.21
CA GLN A 32 4.74 -10.82 -5.27
C GLN A 32 3.84 -11.80 -4.51
N ALA A 33 3.03 -11.31 -3.58
CA ALA A 33 2.03 -12.12 -2.91
C ALA A 33 0.74 -12.27 -3.75
N GLY A 34 0.63 -11.57 -4.88
CA GLY A 34 -0.52 -11.63 -5.78
C GLY A 34 -1.53 -10.49 -5.59
N ILE A 35 -1.25 -9.51 -4.73
CA ILE A 35 -2.09 -8.32 -4.58
C ILE A 35 -1.75 -7.34 -5.71
N PRO A 36 -2.74 -6.88 -6.50
CA PRO A 36 -2.47 -5.92 -7.56
C PRO A 36 -1.99 -4.58 -7.00
N THR A 37 -1.03 -3.97 -7.68
CA THR A 37 -0.59 -2.61 -7.35
C THR A 37 -1.64 -1.57 -7.74
N GLY A 38 -1.56 -0.36 -7.18
CA GLY A 38 -2.44 0.75 -7.58
C GLY A 38 -2.42 0.99 -9.09
N GLY A 39 -1.24 0.96 -9.72
CA GLY A 39 -1.11 1.09 -11.18
C GLY A 39 -1.79 -0.04 -11.98
N THR A 40 -1.85 -1.24 -11.41
CA THR A 40 -2.61 -2.36 -12.03
C THR A 40 -4.11 -2.17 -11.83
N MET A 41 -4.52 -1.70 -10.66
CA MET A 41 -5.94 -1.46 -10.34
C MET A 41 -6.54 -0.36 -11.21
N ILE A 42 -5.79 0.69 -11.59
CA ILE A 42 -6.25 1.73 -12.51
C ILE A 42 -6.77 1.12 -13.81
N TRP A 43 -6.05 0.15 -14.38
CA TRP A 43 -6.49 -0.53 -15.61
C TRP A 43 -7.74 -1.39 -15.41
N ASP A 44 -7.90 -2.00 -14.22
CA ASP A 44 -9.12 -2.74 -13.85
C ASP A 44 -10.33 -1.79 -13.78
N PHE A 45 -10.16 -0.63 -13.16
CA PHE A 45 -11.18 0.41 -13.08
C PHE A 45 -11.56 0.97 -14.46
N LYS A 46 -10.56 1.35 -15.27
CA LYS A 46 -10.81 1.83 -16.65
C LYS A 46 -11.56 0.81 -17.47
N ARG A 47 -11.21 -0.48 -17.40
CA ARG A 47 -11.94 -1.55 -18.07
C ARG A 47 -13.39 -1.64 -17.57
N GLU A 48 -13.60 -1.56 -16.26
CA GLU A 48 -14.93 -1.63 -15.64
C GLU A 48 -15.84 -0.54 -16.19
N LEU A 49 -15.38 0.72 -16.14
CA LEU A 49 -16.10 1.88 -16.64
C LEU A 49 -16.35 1.78 -18.15
N TYR A 50 -15.30 1.53 -18.93
CA TYR A 50 -15.41 1.38 -20.38
C TYR A 50 -16.46 0.34 -20.76
N CYS A 51 -16.40 -0.85 -20.16
CA CYS A 51 -17.33 -1.92 -20.49
C CYS A 51 -18.77 -1.59 -20.07
N SER A 52 -18.95 -0.92 -18.92
CA SER A 52 -20.26 -0.48 -18.45
C SER A 52 -20.88 0.56 -19.38
N GLU A 53 -20.11 1.55 -19.80
CA GLU A 53 -20.59 2.66 -20.63
C GLU A 53 -20.85 2.24 -22.08
N ASN A 54 -20.09 1.28 -22.60
CA ASN A 54 -20.20 0.83 -23.99
C ASN A 54 -20.99 -0.48 -24.14
N GLY A 55 -21.55 -1.04 -23.06
CA GLY A 55 -22.29 -2.30 -23.12
C GLY A 55 -21.45 -3.50 -23.59
N THR A 56 -20.13 -3.47 -23.31
CA THR A 56 -19.16 -4.44 -23.84
C THR A 56 -18.75 -5.44 -22.75
N SER A 57 -18.47 -6.70 -23.13
CA SER A 57 -18.00 -7.70 -22.17
C SER A 57 -16.55 -7.44 -21.74
N LYS A 58 -16.29 -7.56 -20.44
CA LYS A 58 -14.93 -7.54 -19.85
C LYS A 58 -14.02 -8.62 -20.44
N ASP A 59 -14.59 -9.67 -21.01
CA ASP A 59 -13.84 -10.76 -21.63
C ASP A 59 -13.02 -10.32 -22.85
N LEU A 60 -13.43 -9.24 -23.51
CA LEU A 60 -12.65 -8.66 -24.61
C LEU A 60 -11.34 -8.02 -24.13
N PHE A 61 -11.26 -7.67 -22.85
CA PHE A 61 -10.13 -6.99 -22.24
C PHE A 61 -9.55 -7.80 -21.07
N ARG A 62 -9.45 -9.13 -21.22
CA ARG A 62 -8.94 -10.03 -20.15
C ARG A 62 -7.52 -9.71 -19.74
N ASP A 63 -6.66 -9.46 -20.73
CA ASP A 63 -5.26 -9.14 -20.47
C ASP A 63 -5.07 -7.62 -20.31
N LEU A 64 -5.08 -7.15 -19.09
CA LEU A 64 -4.80 -5.76 -18.73
C LEU A 64 -3.32 -5.37 -18.88
N ASN A 65 -2.43 -6.31 -19.17
CA ASN A 65 -1.03 -6.02 -19.45
C ASN A 65 -0.76 -5.84 -20.94
N ALA A 66 -1.68 -6.27 -21.80
CA ALA A 66 -1.55 -6.08 -23.25
C ALA A 66 -1.57 -4.59 -23.61
N ASN A 67 -0.56 -4.14 -24.35
CA ASN A 67 -0.46 -2.75 -24.81
C ASN A 67 -1.68 -2.30 -25.63
N THR A 68 -2.25 -3.21 -26.42
CA THR A 68 -3.47 -2.94 -27.20
C THR A 68 -4.67 -2.66 -26.32
N THR A 69 -4.89 -3.46 -25.26
CA THR A 69 -5.95 -3.22 -24.28
C THR A 69 -5.77 -1.86 -23.60
N ARG A 70 -4.58 -1.60 -23.08
CA ARG A 70 -4.28 -0.33 -22.40
C ARG A 70 -4.45 0.87 -23.30
N LYS A 71 -4.02 0.75 -24.55
CA LYS A 71 -4.20 1.83 -25.54
C LYS A 71 -5.66 2.14 -25.80
N ILE A 72 -6.51 1.13 -26.05
CA ILE A 72 -7.93 1.32 -26.27
C ILE A 72 -8.60 2.01 -25.08
N LEU A 73 -8.33 1.52 -23.87
CA LEU A 73 -8.89 2.09 -22.65
C LEU A 73 -8.40 3.53 -22.43
N GLN A 74 -7.11 3.79 -22.64
CA GLN A 74 -6.55 5.14 -22.45
C GLN A 74 -7.09 6.12 -23.48
N ASP A 75 -7.06 5.78 -24.76
CA ASP A 75 -7.56 6.62 -25.86
C ASP A 75 -9.05 7.00 -25.62
N TYR A 76 -9.83 6.09 -25.03
CA TYR A 76 -11.23 6.35 -24.70
C TYR A 76 -11.40 7.44 -23.65
N PHE A 77 -10.64 7.38 -22.56
CA PHE A 77 -10.74 8.37 -21.48
C PHE A 77 -10.02 9.68 -21.84
N ASP A 78 -8.95 9.64 -22.63
CA ASP A 78 -8.28 10.84 -23.14
C ASP A 78 -9.15 11.65 -24.10
N ALA A 79 -10.13 11.01 -24.74
CA ALA A 79 -11.11 11.69 -25.62
C ALA A 79 -12.25 12.37 -24.85
N GLN A 80 -12.33 12.22 -23.54
CA GLN A 80 -13.37 12.76 -22.68
C GLN A 80 -12.79 13.81 -21.73
N ASP A 81 -13.52 14.90 -21.51
CA ASP A 81 -13.14 15.90 -20.52
C ASP A 81 -13.36 15.39 -19.08
N GLY A 82 -12.54 15.86 -18.16
CA GLY A 82 -12.71 15.59 -16.72
C GLY A 82 -11.98 14.34 -16.20
N HIS A 83 -11.24 13.62 -17.05
CA HIS A 83 -10.40 12.51 -16.62
C HIS A 83 -8.93 12.93 -16.48
N PRO A 84 -8.21 12.44 -15.45
CA PRO A 84 -6.80 12.72 -15.28
C PRO A 84 -5.97 12.03 -16.39
N SER A 85 -4.87 12.68 -16.76
CA SER A 85 -3.91 12.09 -17.70
C SER A 85 -3.25 10.84 -17.11
N LEU A 86 -2.74 9.98 -17.98
CA LEU A 86 -2.02 8.76 -17.59
C LEU A 86 -0.89 9.08 -16.60
N TRP A 87 -0.86 8.38 -15.49
CA TRP A 87 0.08 8.53 -14.36
C TRP A 87 0.00 9.86 -13.61
N ALA A 88 -1.11 10.61 -13.76
CA ALA A 88 -1.36 11.75 -12.88
C ALA A 88 -1.46 11.29 -11.41
N PRO A 89 -1.04 12.12 -10.43
CA PRO A 89 -1.04 11.73 -9.01
C PRO A 89 -2.41 11.34 -8.46
N ASP A 90 -3.47 11.89 -9.03
CA ASP A 90 -4.87 11.67 -8.65
C ASP A 90 -5.57 10.56 -9.48
N GLU A 91 -4.92 10.01 -10.50
CA GLU A 91 -5.50 9.04 -11.42
C GLU A 91 -6.11 7.82 -10.69
N TYR A 92 -5.38 7.23 -9.74
CA TYR A 92 -5.86 6.09 -8.97
C TYR A 92 -7.13 6.43 -8.20
N ALA A 93 -7.11 7.50 -7.43
CA ALA A 93 -8.22 7.91 -6.58
C ALA A 93 -9.45 8.26 -7.42
N HIS A 94 -9.26 8.99 -8.53
CA HIS A 94 -10.32 9.36 -9.45
C HIS A 94 -11.08 8.14 -10.01
N TYR A 95 -10.36 7.19 -10.63
CA TYR A 95 -11.01 6.03 -11.23
C TYR A 95 -11.56 5.06 -10.18
N PHE A 96 -10.93 4.99 -9.01
CA PHE A 96 -11.43 4.17 -7.92
C PHE A 96 -12.77 4.69 -7.40
N GLU A 97 -12.91 6.01 -7.24
CA GLU A 97 -14.14 6.65 -6.78
C GLU A 97 -15.27 6.52 -7.83
N LEU A 98 -14.95 6.69 -9.11
CA LEU A 98 -15.94 6.49 -10.19
C LEU A 98 -16.47 5.04 -10.23
N CYS A 99 -15.61 4.04 -10.10
CA CYS A 99 -16.02 2.63 -10.09
C CYS A 99 -16.77 2.25 -8.81
N HIS A 100 -16.36 2.81 -7.67
CA HIS A 100 -16.83 2.46 -6.34
C HIS A 100 -17.18 3.72 -5.54
N PRO A 101 -18.32 4.37 -5.83
CA PRO A 101 -18.63 5.72 -5.32
C PRO A 101 -18.88 5.77 -3.81
N THR A 102 -19.16 4.63 -3.17
CA THR A 102 -19.36 4.59 -1.72
C THR A 102 -18.17 3.99 -0.99
N ALA A 103 -17.89 4.47 0.23
CA ALA A 103 -16.83 3.92 1.08
C ALA A 103 -16.96 2.41 1.26
N ILE A 104 -18.18 1.91 1.45
CA ILE A 104 -18.46 0.46 1.59
C ILE A 104 -18.11 -0.30 0.30
N ALA A 105 -18.39 0.26 -0.89
CA ALA A 105 -18.05 -0.40 -2.15
C ALA A 105 -16.52 -0.45 -2.33
N ARG A 106 -15.81 0.62 -2.00
CA ARG A 106 -14.34 0.68 -2.04
C ARG A 106 -13.71 -0.33 -1.08
N GLU A 107 -14.22 -0.39 0.15
CA GLU A 107 -13.77 -1.37 1.15
C GLU A 107 -13.98 -2.81 0.66
N ARG A 108 -15.13 -3.16 0.14
CA ARG A 108 -15.43 -4.49 -0.42
C ARG A 108 -14.51 -4.86 -1.59
N TYR A 109 -14.22 -3.89 -2.46
CA TYR A 109 -13.28 -4.11 -3.56
C TYR A 109 -11.89 -4.45 -3.03
N ILE A 110 -11.33 -3.63 -2.14
CA ILE A 110 -10.02 -3.90 -1.52
C ILE A 110 -10.03 -5.25 -0.80
N GLN A 111 -11.06 -5.52 -0.01
CA GLN A 111 -11.22 -6.79 0.70
C GLN A 111 -11.19 -8.00 -0.26
N SER A 112 -11.82 -7.89 -1.44
CA SER A 112 -11.78 -8.93 -2.47
C SER A 112 -10.38 -9.20 -3.02
N LYS A 113 -9.48 -8.21 -2.96
CA LYS A 113 -8.11 -8.33 -3.48
C LYS A 113 -7.10 -8.80 -2.42
N VAL A 114 -7.36 -8.57 -1.14
CA VAL A 114 -6.39 -8.85 -0.06
C VAL A 114 -6.75 -10.08 0.79
N ASN A 115 -7.99 -10.56 0.73
CA ASN A 115 -8.44 -11.70 1.53
C ASN A 115 -7.74 -13.01 1.15
N ASN A 116 -7.33 -13.78 2.16
CA ASN A 116 -6.74 -15.10 2.03
C ASN A 116 -5.42 -15.14 1.22
N ILE A 117 -4.71 -14.02 1.17
CA ILE A 117 -3.40 -13.95 0.54
C ILE A 117 -2.33 -14.28 1.59
N ALA A 118 -1.43 -15.20 1.26
CA ALA A 118 -0.30 -15.55 2.11
C ALA A 118 0.85 -14.56 1.97
N PRO A 119 1.62 -14.28 3.04
CA PRO A 119 2.79 -13.42 2.97
C PRO A 119 3.85 -14.01 2.02
N SER A 120 4.45 -13.15 1.20
CA SER A 120 5.57 -13.53 0.34
C SER A 120 6.86 -13.73 1.16
N ILE A 121 7.90 -14.29 0.52
CA ILE A 121 9.22 -14.42 1.14
C ILE A 121 9.74 -13.05 1.62
N GLY A 122 9.49 -11.97 0.89
CA GLY A 122 9.86 -10.62 1.31
C GLY A 122 9.23 -10.22 2.64
N HIS A 123 7.94 -10.51 2.84
CA HIS A 123 7.26 -10.26 4.10
C HIS A 123 7.81 -11.12 5.26
N LEU A 124 8.18 -12.37 5.00
CA LEU A 124 8.82 -13.23 6.00
C LEU A 124 10.21 -12.69 6.38
N CYS A 125 11.04 -12.31 5.42
CA CYS A 125 12.35 -11.72 5.69
C CYS A 125 12.23 -10.42 6.50
N LEU A 126 11.28 -9.56 6.16
CA LEU A 126 11.00 -8.33 6.90
C LEU A 126 10.51 -8.64 8.32
N GLY A 127 9.63 -9.63 8.47
CA GLY A 127 9.18 -10.14 9.76
C GLY A 127 10.33 -10.62 10.65
N GLU A 128 11.30 -11.32 10.08
CA GLU A 128 12.49 -11.75 10.80
C GLU A 128 13.35 -10.57 11.30
N LEU A 129 13.58 -9.56 10.46
CA LEU A 129 14.28 -8.34 10.84
C LEU A 129 13.55 -7.60 11.96
N PHE A 130 12.22 -7.57 11.90
CA PHE A 130 11.36 -6.94 12.89
C PHE A 130 11.41 -7.68 14.25
N ILE A 131 11.28 -9.01 14.24
CA ILE A 131 11.37 -9.85 15.45
C ILE A 131 12.74 -9.70 16.12
N LYS A 132 13.81 -9.61 15.33
CA LYS A 132 15.19 -9.39 15.83
C LYS A 132 15.47 -7.95 16.21
N LYS A 133 14.47 -7.05 16.17
CA LYS A 133 14.59 -5.63 16.48
C LYS A 133 15.61 -4.86 15.61
N ARG A 134 16.01 -5.42 14.46
CA ARG A 134 16.80 -4.69 13.46
C ARG A 134 15.98 -3.55 12.87
N VAL A 135 14.70 -3.78 12.68
CA VAL A 135 13.69 -2.82 12.25
C VAL A 135 12.69 -2.63 13.39
N VAL A 136 12.40 -1.40 13.77
CA VAL A 136 11.46 -1.08 14.85
C VAL A 136 10.12 -0.64 14.31
N ASN A 137 10.11 0.19 13.27
CA ASN A 137 8.86 0.61 12.65
C ASN A 137 8.82 0.19 11.18
N ILE A 138 7.66 -0.30 10.78
CA ILE A 138 7.30 -0.54 9.39
C ILE A 138 6.14 0.37 9.08
N TRP A 139 6.40 1.38 8.26
CA TRP A 139 5.41 2.30 7.73
C TRP A 139 4.85 1.74 6.43
N THR A 140 3.56 1.83 6.23
CA THR A 140 2.98 1.35 4.98
C THR A 140 1.75 2.16 4.56
N THR A 141 1.60 2.31 3.25
CA THR A 141 0.37 2.80 2.61
C THR A 141 -0.55 1.64 2.22
N ASN A 142 -0.11 0.38 2.41
CA ASN A 142 -0.89 -0.79 2.05
C ASN A 142 -2.00 -1.06 3.06
N PHE A 143 -3.12 -1.56 2.56
CA PHE A 143 -4.27 -1.94 3.37
C PHE A 143 -4.21 -3.38 3.88
N ASP A 144 -3.38 -4.23 3.24
CA ASP A 144 -3.25 -5.66 3.55
C ASP A 144 -2.55 -5.93 4.90
N GLU A 145 -2.59 -7.20 5.32
CA GLU A 145 -1.99 -7.67 6.57
C GLU A 145 -0.72 -8.50 6.36
N LEU A 146 -0.10 -8.40 5.19
CA LEU A 146 0.97 -9.33 4.84
C LEU A 146 2.20 -9.17 5.73
N VAL A 147 2.47 -7.96 6.21
CA VAL A 147 3.54 -7.69 7.18
C VAL A 147 3.24 -8.38 8.51
N GLU A 148 2.04 -8.16 9.05
CA GLU A 148 1.61 -8.75 10.32
C GLU A 148 1.53 -10.28 10.21
N ALA A 149 1.03 -10.79 9.09
CA ALA A 149 0.98 -12.23 8.80
C ALA A 149 2.39 -12.82 8.69
N GLY A 150 3.33 -12.12 8.08
CA GLY A 150 4.73 -12.52 8.01
C GLY A 150 5.37 -12.65 9.39
N ILE A 151 5.18 -11.65 10.26
CA ILE A 151 5.66 -11.67 11.64
C ILE A 151 5.05 -12.84 12.42
N LYS A 152 3.72 -13.00 12.35
CA LYS A 152 3.00 -14.06 13.07
C LYS A 152 3.31 -15.47 12.56
N THR A 153 3.59 -15.62 11.28
CA THR A 153 4.01 -16.91 10.71
C THR A 153 5.33 -17.39 11.32
N LEU A 154 6.28 -16.47 11.53
CA LEU A 154 7.58 -16.78 12.12
C LEU A 154 7.52 -16.91 13.63
N SER A 155 6.74 -16.09 14.29
CA SER A 155 6.61 -16.05 15.74
C SER A 155 5.15 -15.72 16.15
N PRO A 156 4.29 -16.73 16.32
CA PRO A 156 2.85 -16.54 16.58
C PRO A 156 2.54 -15.71 17.83
N HIS A 157 3.42 -15.73 18.80
CA HIS A 157 3.26 -15.02 20.09
C HIS A 157 4.05 -13.70 20.17
N HIS A 158 4.68 -13.25 19.08
CA HIS A 158 5.42 -11.99 19.08
C HIS A 158 4.46 -10.81 19.27
N SER A 159 4.74 -9.99 20.28
CA SER A 159 3.92 -8.80 20.59
C SER A 159 4.45 -7.59 19.85
N PHE A 160 3.58 -6.90 19.14
CA PHE A 160 3.86 -5.63 18.44
C PHE A 160 2.58 -4.80 18.34
N ASN A 161 2.73 -3.52 18.05
CA ASN A 161 1.61 -2.63 17.84
C ASN A 161 1.26 -2.53 16.35
N VAL A 162 -0.03 -2.38 16.07
CA VAL A 162 -0.53 -1.96 14.76
C VAL A 162 -1.27 -0.64 14.95
N TYR A 163 -0.81 0.40 14.27
CA TYR A 163 -1.46 1.70 14.25
C TYR A 163 -2.07 1.95 12.88
N SER A 164 -3.27 2.49 12.87
CA SER A 164 -3.94 2.94 11.66
C SER A 164 -4.55 4.31 11.86
N SER A 165 -4.96 4.97 10.78
CA SER A 165 -5.48 6.33 10.83
C SER A 165 -6.78 6.51 11.61
N ALA A 166 -7.53 5.45 11.93
CA ALA A 166 -8.73 5.54 12.75
C ALA A 166 -8.45 5.41 14.26
N ASN A 167 -7.33 4.84 14.61
CA ASN A 167 -6.93 4.74 16.03
C ASN A 167 -6.34 6.07 16.51
N LYS A 168 -7.20 7.07 16.69
CA LYS A 168 -6.91 8.49 16.99
C LYS A 168 -6.01 8.77 18.19
N SER A 169 -5.56 7.79 18.94
CA SER A 169 -5.04 8.06 20.28
C SER A 169 -3.56 7.77 20.49
N ILE A 170 -2.81 7.27 19.51
CA ILE A 170 -1.46 6.81 19.86
C ILE A 170 -0.45 7.14 18.76
N ALA A 171 0.29 8.22 18.97
CA ALA A 171 1.61 8.34 18.36
C ALA A 171 2.46 7.13 18.82
N PRO A 172 3.24 6.49 17.93
CA PRO A 172 4.09 5.36 18.31
C PRO A 172 5.00 5.78 19.47
N ARG A 173 4.66 5.37 20.69
CA ARG A 173 5.54 5.58 21.84
C ARG A 173 6.54 4.42 21.88
N ASN A 174 7.79 4.74 21.88
CA ASN A 174 9.01 3.98 21.68
C ASN A 174 9.24 2.68 22.50
N THR A 175 8.24 1.95 22.94
CA THR A 175 8.45 0.75 23.77
C THR A 175 8.30 -0.58 23.05
N LEU A 176 7.48 -0.63 21.99
CA LEU A 176 7.27 -1.84 21.18
C LEU A 176 7.44 -1.52 19.68
N SER A 177 7.99 -2.48 18.96
CA SER A 177 8.04 -2.42 17.50
C SER A 177 6.63 -2.29 16.91
N SER A 178 6.49 -1.55 15.82
CA SER A 178 5.17 -1.14 15.33
C SER A 178 5.03 -1.27 13.81
N VAL A 179 3.86 -1.68 13.37
CA VAL A 179 3.40 -1.56 11.98
C VAL A 179 2.44 -0.38 11.93
N ILE A 180 2.70 0.60 11.06
CA ILE A 180 1.95 1.85 10.98
C ILE A 180 1.34 1.99 9.59
N LYS A 181 0.01 1.91 9.50
CA LYS A 181 -0.78 1.99 8.27
C LYS A 181 -1.29 3.40 8.06
N LEU A 182 -0.68 4.13 7.14
CA LEU A 182 -0.96 5.53 6.90
C LEU A 182 -2.34 5.78 6.26
N HIS A 183 -2.79 4.85 5.42
CA HIS A 183 -4.05 4.97 4.67
C HIS A 183 -5.19 4.13 5.27
N GLY A 184 -5.04 3.64 6.49
CA GLY A 184 -6.03 2.81 7.16
C GLY A 184 -5.80 1.30 7.03
N ASP A 185 -6.64 0.54 7.71
CA ASP A 185 -6.64 -0.92 7.71
C ASP A 185 -8.03 -1.42 7.30
N TYR A 186 -8.11 -2.24 6.25
CA TYR A 186 -9.39 -2.69 5.68
C TYR A 186 -10.29 -3.44 6.69
N ARG A 187 -9.74 -3.89 7.82
CA ARG A 187 -10.49 -4.62 8.86
C ARG A 187 -11.14 -3.73 9.90
N TYR A 188 -10.57 -2.56 10.14
CA TYR A 188 -10.89 -1.76 11.32
C TYR A 188 -11.30 -0.34 10.99
N ASP A 189 -11.00 0.15 9.78
CA ASP A 189 -11.08 1.56 9.46
C ASP A 189 -11.66 1.83 8.09
N HIS A 190 -12.19 3.04 7.95
CA HIS A 190 -12.41 3.62 6.63
C HIS A 190 -11.07 3.76 5.91
N ILE A 191 -10.97 3.07 4.79
CA ILE A 191 -9.80 3.13 3.91
C ILE A 191 -9.75 4.52 3.27
N LYS A 192 -8.64 5.22 3.43
CA LYS A 192 -8.39 6.51 2.77
C LYS A 192 -7.99 6.29 1.32
N ASN A 193 -8.87 6.61 0.38
CA ASN A 193 -8.68 6.34 -1.05
C ASN A 193 -9.10 7.49 -1.97
N THR A 194 -9.82 8.51 -1.46
CA THR A 194 -10.13 9.71 -2.22
C THR A 194 -9.03 10.76 -2.08
N PRO A 195 -8.91 11.71 -3.01
CA PRO A 195 -7.92 12.78 -2.91
C PRO A 195 -8.02 13.56 -1.60
N GLU A 196 -9.23 13.87 -1.13
CA GLU A 196 -9.47 14.58 0.11
C GLU A 196 -9.07 13.76 1.34
N GLU A 197 -9.36 12.45 1.33
CA GLU A 197 -9.00 11.53 2.40
C GLU A 197 -7.49 11.33 2.51
N LEU A 198 -6.78 11.26 1.36
CA LEU A 198 -5.34 11.08 1.30
C LEU A 198 -4.54 12.31 1.72
N GLN A 199 -5.11 13.53 1.54
CA GLN A 199 -4.48 14.78 1.97
C GLN A 199 -4.51 14.96 3.50
N ASN A 200 -5.42 14.29 4.19
CA ASN A 200 -5.61 14.43 5.63
C ASN A 200 -4.93 13.27 6.38
N LEU A 201 -3.60 13.28 6.42
CA LEU A 201 -2.87 12.47 7.39
C LEU A 201 -3.01 13.11 8.77
N GLU A 202 -3.31 12.30 9.79
CA GLU A 202 -3.43 12.83 11.15
C GLU A 202 -2.10 13.46 11.63
N ASP A 203 -2.18 14.62 12.25
CA ASP A 203 -1.02 15.40 12.71
C ASP A 203 -0.03 14.56 13.53
N SER A 204 -0.55 13.66 14.38
CA SER A 204 0.26 12.78 15.20
C SER A 204 1.07 11.76 14.38
N MET A 205 0.48 11.20 13.32
CA MET A 205 1.15 10.28 12.41
C MET A 205 2.16 11.02 11.54
N GLN A 206 1.79 12.18 11.01
CA GLN A 206 2.69 13.01 10.22
C GLN A 206 3.93 13.42 11.02
N LYS A 207 3.74 13.83 12.27
CA LYS A 207 4.83 14.17 13.18
C LYS A 207 5.74 12.97 13.44
N SER A 208 5.17 11.82 13.80
CA SER A 208 5.94 10.60 14.08
C SER A 208 6.70 10.10 12.85
N PHE A 209 6.11 10.19 11.66
CA PHE A 209 6.78 9.85 10.41
C PHE A 209 7.93 10.81 10.11
N SER A 210 7.72 12.12 10.32
CA SER A 210 8.77 13.13 10.15
C SER A 210 9.93 12.92 11.13
N GLU A 211 9.65 12.59 12.38
CA GLU A 211 10.65 12.24 13.37
C GLU A 211 11.44 10.99 12.99
N SER A 212 10.79 9.97 12.45
CA SER A 212 11.44 8.77 11.90
C SER A 212 12.40 9.11 10.77
N LEU A 213 11.97 9.95 9.82
CA LEU A 213 12.80 10.40 8.69
C LEU A 213 14.06 11.17 9.11
N ILE A 214 13.98 11.93 10.22
CA ILE A 214 15.10 12.74 10.71
C ILE A 214 16.09 11.89 11.50
N ASN A 215 15.59 10.94 12.31
CA ASN A 215 16.38 10.27 13.33
C ASN A 215 16.84 8.88 12.95
N LYS A 216 16.33 8.32 11.85
CA LYS A 216 16.62 6.93 11.43
C LYS A 216 16.89 6.84 9.94
N GLY A 217 17.54 5.76 9.53
CA GLY A 217 17.59 5.35 8.13
C GLY A 217 16.22 4.85 7.69
N LEU A 218 15.72 5.30 6.54
CA LEU A 218 14.50 4.80 5.93
C LEU A 218 14.80 4.05 4.65
N VAL A 219 14.34 2.80 4.57
CA VAL A 219 14.35 1.98 3.34
C VAL A 219 12.98 2.05 2.69
N VAL A 220 12.92 2.43 1.41
CA VAL A 220 11.71 2.57 0.62
C VAL A 220 11.69 1.55 -0.51
#